data_fe8b136852fcbf469d38c9f8e92f98a9
#
_entry.id   fe8b136852fcbf469d38c9f8e92f98a9
#
_cell.length_a   1.000
_cell.length_b   1.000
_cell.length_c   1.000
_cell.angle_alpha   90.00
_cell.angle_beta   90.00
_cell.angle_gamma   90.00
#
_symmetry.space_group_name_H-M   'P 1'
#
loop_
_entity.id
_entity.type
_entity.pdbx_description
1 polymer ?
#
loop_
_entity_poly.entity_id
_entity_poly.type
_entity_poly.pdbx_seq_one_letter_code
_entity_poly.pdbx_strand_id
1 'polypeptide(L)'
;MRRAIIVFTRVPVAGQTKTRLMPYFSPEECAGLHTCFLKDIAGQCQKTQADLYICYTPDNKGAALKNIFGDDKIYFPQMGESLGERMYMAIQRVLAKDYGSCVLIGTDVPEIKQADLDYAFRLLDVHDIVLGPTQDGGYYLVGMKKPVREVFEKQTYSHASVLENTAKAAFERTLHDIDEKEDISKFRNRMRKTLELQKSETGRYLLKKQKISIIVPIYNEESTIESLQKQLIPLLDKCEIFFVDGGSKDRTLSMIDSRFRVLHSEKGRANQMNLGAKESSGDILFFLHSDSELPKHPLAEIRYVMKDHLAGCFGIAFHSKHFFMWTCRVISNHRIKDRKVMFGDQGIFIDRELFFEAGMFPNLPIMEDYQFSLTLKEMGVKLGIAKHRIYTSDRRFPQKTIPKLKVMWKMNRLRKMYRDGVPIDRISKMYRDVR
;
A
#
# COMPACT_ATOMS: atom_id res chain seq x y z
N MET A 1 19.94 -1.05 38.40
CA MET A 1 21.19 -1.08 37.60
C MET A 1 21.02 -0.22 36.36
N ARG A 2 22.09 0.42 35.87
CA ARG A 2 22.03 1.18 34.60
C ARG A 2 21.75 0.26 33.41
N ARG A 3 20.88 0.70 32.48
CA ARG A 3 20.47 -0.04 31.31
C ARG A 3 20.91 0.70 30.03
N ALA A 4 21.33 -0.01 29.02
CA ALA A 4 21.72 0.57 27.73
C ALA A 4 20.99 -0.09 26.57
N ILE A 5 20.63 0.71 25.56
CA ILE A 5 20.14 0.25 24.26
C ILE A 5 21.19 0.59 23.20
N ILE A 6 21.53 -0.37 22.35
CA ILE A 6 22.35 -0.17 21.17
C ILE A 6 21.44 -0.29 19.93
N VAL A 7 21.25 0.80 19.20
CA VAL A 7 20.67 0.75 17.86
C VAL A 7 21.79 0.38 16.88
N PHE A 8 21.70 -0.82 16.31
CA PHE A 8 22.68 -1.35 15.39
C PHE A 8 22.19 -1.18 13.94
N THR A 9 22.77 -0.23 13.23
CA THR A 9 22.19 0.24 11.96
C THR A 9 23.21 0.48 10.84
N ARG A 10 22.68 0.56 9.61
CA ARG A 10 23.37 1.22 8.50
C ARG A 10 22.92 2.68 8.41
N VAL A 11 23.82 3.54 7.96
CA VAL A 11 23.46 4.92 7.60
C VAL A 11 22.59 4.88 6.33
N PRO A 12 21.46 5.62 6.27
CA PRO A 12 20.59 5.67 5.10
C PRO A 12 21.29 6.32 3.90
N VAL A 13 21.92 5.52 3.06
CA VAL A 13 22.62 5.97 1.86
C VAL A 13 21.97 5.34 0.63
N ALA A 14 21.58 6.16 -0.34
CA ALA A 14 21.04 5.69 -1.61
C ALA A 14 21.98 4.68 -2.28
N GLY A 15 21.45 3.58 -2.76
CA GLY A 15 22.22 2.51 -3.38
C GLY A 15 22.97 1.57 -2.41
N GLN A 16 23.00 1.86 -1.11
CA GLN A 16 23.71 1.06 -0.11
C GLN A 16 22.82 0.50 1.00
N THR A 17 21.58 0.97 1.08
CA THR A 17 20.63 0.59 2.15
C THR A 17 19.39 -0.01 1.54
N LYS A 18 18.89 -1.13 2.10
CA LYS A 18 17.68 -1.84 1.63
C LYS A 18 17.74 -2.20 0.15
N THR A 19 18.89 -2.70 -0.29
CA THR A 19 19.16 -3.00 -1.72
C THR A 19 18.22 -4.06 -2.29
N ARG A 20 17.72 -4.99 -1.48
CA ARG A 20 16.72 -6.00 -1.90
C ARG A 20 15.37 -5.39 -2.29
N LEU A 21 15.07 -4.18 -1.80
CA LEU A 21 13.87 -3.43 -2.16
C LEU A 21 14.02 -2.59 -3.45
N MET A 22 15.24 -2.47 -4.02
CA MET A 22 15.49 -1.64 -5.21
C MET A 22 14.70 -2.05 -6.46
N PRO A 23 14.35 -3.31 -6.71
CA PRO A 23 13.44 -3.63 -7.81
C PRO A 23 12.05 -3.00 -7.68
N TYR A 24 11.66 -2.62 -6.44
CA TYR A 24 10.36 -2.04 -6.14
C TYR A 24 10.41 -0.53 -5.86
N PHE A 25 11.48 -0.06 -5.20
CA PHE A 25 11.76 1.35 -4.88
C PHE A 25 13.05 1.80 -5.55
N SER A 26 13.17 3.12 -5.84
CA SER A 26 14.44 3.69 -6.24
C SER A 26 15.47 3.63 -5.10
N PRO A 27 16.78 3.78 -5.40
CA PRO A 27 17.81 3.87 -4.36
C PRO A 27 17.53 4.95 -3.30
N GLU A 28 17.03 6.11 -3.72
CA GLU A 28 16.67 7.24 -2.85
C GLU A 28 15.43 6.91 -2.01
N GLU A 29 14.47 6.20 -2.59
CA GLU A 29 13.27 5.74 -1.89
C GLU A 29 13.61 4.69 -0.84
N CYS A 30 14.53 3.78 -1.12
CA CYS A 30 15.03 2.81 -0.14
C CYS A 30 15.70 3.49 1.05
N ALA A 31 16.56 4.47 0.80
CA ALA A 31 17.20 5.26 1.86
C ALA A 31 16.18 6.10 2.67
N GLY A 32 15.19 6.67 1.98
CA GLY A 32 14.09 7.39 2.62
C GLY A 32 13.22 6.50 3.50
N LEU A 33 12.89 5.29 3.05
CA LEU A 33 12.16 4.29 3.83
C LEU A 33 12.94 3.88 5.08
N HIS A 34 14.24 3.57 4.93
CA HIS A 34 15.08 3.25 6.08
C HIS A 34 15.19 4.41 7.08
N THR A 35 15.24 5.65 6.60
CA THR A 35 15.17 6.83 7.48
C THR A 35 13.89 6.85 8.30
N CYS A 36 12.76 6.45 7.73
CA CYS A 36 11.49 6.36 8.46
C CYS A 36 11.53 5.25 9.52
N PHE A 37 12.11 4.08 9.21
CA PHE A 37 12.33 3.02 10.20
C PHE A 37 13.12 3.53 11.40
N LEU A 38 14.24 4.23 11.13
CA LEU A 38 15.08 4.79 12.20
C LEU A 38 14.34 5.81 13.06
N LYS A 39 13.47 6.65 12.46
CA LYS A 39 12.67 7.62 13.21
C LYS A 39 11.62 6.94 14.10
N ASP A 40 10.95 5.91 13.60
CA ASP A 40 9.97 5.13 14.36
C ASP A 40 10.68 4.46 15.56
N ILE A 41 11.82 3.81 15.33
CA ILE A 41 12.64 3.18 16.38
C ILE A 41 13.16 4.20 17.39
N ALA A 42 13.71 5.34 16.94
CA ALA A 42 14.20 6.41 17.80
C ALA A 42 13.11 6.90 18.76
N GLY A 43 11.88 7.10 18.23
CA GLY A 43 10.74 7.53 19.03
C GLY A 43 10.30 6.50 20.09
N GLN A 44 10.58 5.20 19.90
CA GLN A 44 10.32 4.18 20.93
C GLN A 44 11.46 4.08 21.95
N CYS A 45 12.72 4.12 21.49
CA CYS A 45 13.89 4.09 22.37
C CYS A 45 13.91 5.26 23.35
N GLN A 46 13.53 6.47 22.89
CA GLN A 46 13.49 7.68 23.74
C GLN A 46 12.49 7.60 24.89
N LYS A 47 11.50 6.75 24.83
CA LYS A 47 10.51 6.52 25.90
C LYS A 47 11.00 5.54 26.97
N THR A 48 12.04 4.77 26.65
CA THR A 48 12.60 3.75 27.55
C THR A 48 13.62 4.37 28.52
N GLN A 49 13.63 3.94 29.78
CA GLN A 49 14.61 4.38 30.76
C GLN A 49 15.95 3.64 30.60
N ALA A 50 16.68 3.98 29.53
CA ALA A 50 17.98 3.41 29.18
C ALA A 50 18.83 4.43 28.41
N ASP A 51 20.15 4.37 28.59
CA ASP A 51 21.07 5.18 27.81
C ASP A 51 21.14 4.66 26.36
N LEU A 52 21.04 5.55 25.38
CA LEU A 52 20.96 5.21 23.96
C LEU A 52 22.31 5.37 23.27
N TYR A 53 22.77 4.29 22.66
CA TYR A 53 23.96 4.18 21.84
C TYR A 53 23.59 3.88 20.39
N ILE A 54 24.30 4.51 19.44
CA ILE A 54 24.11 4.30 18.01
C ILE A 54 25.37 3.68 17.42
N CYS A 55 25.29 2.40 17.09
CA CYS A 55 26.38 1.64 16.46
C CYS A 55 26.12 1.52 14.95
N TYR A 56 26.94 2.13 14.12
CA TYR A 56 26.60 2.36 12.71
C TYR A 56 27.70 1.95 11.72
N THR A 57 27.30 1.76 10.45
CA THR A 57 28.20 1.55 9.31
C THR A 57 27.61 2.27 8.08
N PRO A 58 28.44 2.82 7.16
CA PRO A 58 29.89 2.95 7.23
C PRO A 58 30.33 4.05 8.23
N ASP A 59 31.54 3.93 8.73
CA ASP A 59 32.10 4.75 9.82
C ASP A 59 32.20 6.25 9.51
N ASN A 60 32.40 6.62 8.27
CA ASN A 60 32.59 8.01 7.82
C ASN A 60 31.28 8.80 7.59
N LYS A 61 30.10 8.19 7.82
CA LYS A 61 28.79 8.80 7.52
C LYS A 61 27.87 8.98 8.73
N GLY A 62 28.35 8.74 9.94
CA GLY A 62 27.54 8.77 11.16
C GLY A 62 26.86 10.11 11.47
N ALA A 63 27.38 11.23 10.97
CA ALA A 63 26.78 12.55 11.18
C ALA A 63 25.31 12.65 10.73
N ALA A 64 24.92 11.94 9.67
CA ALA A 64 23.54 11.91 9.19
C ALA A 64 22.53 11.32 10.23
N LEU A 65 22.98 10.45 11.13
CA LEU A 65 22.14 9.83 12.15
C LEU A 65 21.80 10.80 13.30
N LYS A 66 22.59 11.86 13.49
CA LYS A 66 22.33 12.87 14.52
C LYS A 66 21.01 13.61 14.29
N ASN A 67 20.63 13.81 13.02
CA ASN A 67 19.34 14.41 12.65
C ASN A 67 18.13 13.49 13.00
N ILE A 68 18.39 12.22 13.31
CA ILE A 68 17.34 11.24 13.63
C ILE A 68 17.28 10.98 15.14
N PHE A 69 18.44 10.77 15.78
CA PHE A 69 18.53 10.35 17.17
C PHE A 69 18.92 11.48 18.14
N GLY A 70 19.39 12.65 17.61
CA GLY A 70 19.84 13.78 18.40
C GLY A 70 21.37 13.82 18.61
N ASP A 71 21.92 14.99 18.96
CA ASP A 71 23.36 15.18 19.19
C ASP A 71 23.83 14.68 20.56
N ASP A 72 22.93 14.50 21.49
CA ASP A 72 23.17 14.09 22.89
C ASP A 72 23.41 12.58 23.06
N LYS A 73 23.35 11.80 21.98
CA LYS A 73 23.57 10.35 22.03
C LYS A 73 25.01 9.98 21.74
N ILE A 74 25.38 8.76 22.11
CA ILE A 74 26.74 8.26 21.90
C ILE A 74 26.79 7.46 20.60
N TYR A 75 27.61 7.93 19.66
CA TYR A 75 27.78 7.33 18.34
C TYR A 75 29.13 6.62 18.24
N PHE A 76 29.17 5.44 17.67
CA PHE A 76 30.41 4.74 17.37
C PHE A 76 30.23 3.80 16.16
N PRO A 77 31.30 3.62 15.35
CA PRO A 77 31.25 2.73 14.20
C PRO A 77 31.19 1.26 14.62
N GLN A 78 30.63 0.42 13.75
CA GLN A 78 30.69 -1.02 13.86
C GLN A 78 32.14 -1.49 13.65
N MET A 79 32.62 -2.41 14.48
CA MET A 79 33.98 -2.98 14.43
C MET A 79 33.87 -4.49 14.37
N GLY A 80 34.68 -5.14 13.55
CA GLY A 80 34.72 -6.59 13.34
C GLY A 80 34.52 -7.00 11.90
N GLU A 81 34.91 -8.21 11.55
CA GLU A 81 34.87 -8.74 10.18
C GLU A 81 33.48 -9.30 9.82
N SER A 82 32.88 -10.09 10.72
CA SER A 82 31.55 -10.66 10.55
C SER A 82 30.46 -9.83 11.24
N LEU A 83 29.20 -10.04 10.85
CA LEU A 83 28.04 -9.41 11.50
C LEU A 83 27.96 -9.78 12.98
N GLY A 84 28.17 -11.05 13.31
CA GLY A 84 28.16 -11.53 14.70
C GLY A 84 29.25 -10.89 15.54
N GLU A 85 30.47 -10.81 15.00
CA GLU A 85 31.58 -10.16 15.69
C GLU A 85 31.31 -8.67 15.95
N ARG A 86 30.73 -7.96 14.97
CA ARG A 86 30.35 -6.56 15.12
C ARG A 86 29.32 -6.35 16.21
N MET A 87 28.31 -7.22 16.31
CA MET A 87 27.31 -7.18 17.38
C MET A 87 27.94 -7.47 18.74
N TYR A 88 28.79 -8.51 18.83
CA TYR A 88 29.52 -8.85 20.04
C TYR A 88 30.36 -7.70 20.55
N MET A 89 31.18 -7.10 19.67
CA MET A 89 32.07 -5.98 20.05
C MET A 89 31.26 -4.73 20.46
N ALA A 90 30.13 -4.48 19.83
CA ALA A 90 29.24 -3.38 20.23
C ALA A 90 28.70 -3.57 21.66
N ILE A 91 28.21 -4.77 21.99
CA ILE A 91 27.72 -5.11 23.33
C ILE A 91 28.86 -5.07 24.36
N GLN A 92 30.02 -5.68 24.05
CA GLN A 92 31.20 -5.67 24.94
C GLN A 92 31.64 -4.23 25.27
N ARG A 93 31.71 -3.36 24.24
CA ARG A 93 32.08 -1.96 24.40
C ARG A 93 31.17 -1.18 25.36
N VAL A 94 29.86 -1.46 25.27
CA VAL A 94 28.89 -0.77 26.13
C VAL A 94 28.88 -1.33 27.52
N LEU A 95 28.85 -2.65 27.70
CA LEU A 95 28.87 -3.28 29.03
C LEU A 95 30.14 -2.99 29.81
N ALA A 96 31.30 -2.74 29.16
CA ALA A 96 32.54 -2.29 29.79
C ALA A 96 32.42 -0.91 30.48
N LYS A 97 31.28 -0.19 30.36
CA LYS A 97 31.01 1.11 31.00
C LYS A 97 30.06 1.00 32.19
N ASP A 98 30.11 -0.09 32.91
CA ASP A 98 29.36 -0.36 34.16
C ASP A 98 27.82 -0.36 33.95
N TYR A 99 27.34 -0.82 32.80
CA TYR A 99 25.93 -1.15 32.62
C TYR A 99 25.61 -2.55 33.15
N GLY A 100 24.50 -2.65 33.89
CA GLY A 100 24.04 -3.94 34.42
C GLY A 100 23.40 -4.82 33.34
N SER A 101 22.91 -4.22 32.25
CA SER A 101 22.38 -4.93 31.08
C SER A 101 22.40 -4.05 29.83
N CYS A 102 22.53 -4.69 28.70
CA CYS A 102 22.53 -4.05 27.40
C CYS A 102 21.61 -4.81 26.42
N VAL A 103 20.80 -4.07 25.66
CA VAL A 103 19.94 -4.59 24.60
C VAL A 103 20.40 -3.99 23.28
N LEU A 104 20.78 -4.84 22.32
CA LEU A 104 21.09 -4.45 20.96
C LEU A 104 19.89 -4.77 20.07
N ILE A 105 19.44 -3.79 19.26
CA ILE A 105 18.33 -3.93 18.32
C ILE A 105 18.77 -3.66 16.89
N GLY A 106 18.30 -4.49 15.95
CA GLY A 106 18.36 -4.23 14.51
C GLY A 106 17.34 -3.16 14.09
N THR A 107 17.49 -2.64 12.89
CA THR A 107 16.65 -1.54 12.39
C THR A 107 15.73 -1.92 11.23
N ASP A 108 15.53 -3.21 11.00
CA ASP A 108 14.69 -3.72 9.92
C ASP A 108 13.24 -4.00 10.39
N VAL A 109 12.96 -3.80 11.68
CA VAL A 109 11.67 -3.99 12.33
C VAL A 109 11.13 -2.66 12.88
N PRO A 110 10.47 -1.83 12.05
CA PRO A 110 9.93 -0.53 12.48
C PRO A 110 8.74 -0.64 13.45
N GLU A 111 8.22 -1.85 13.67
CA GLU A 111 7.08 -2.13 14.54
C GLU A 111 7.48 -2.36 16.02
N ILE A 112 8.78 -2.30 16.34
CA ILE A 112 9.26 -2.39 17.72
C ILE A 112 8.66 -1.27 18.59
N LYS A 113 8.24 -1.61 19.79
CA LYS A 113 7.62 -0.67 20.73
C LYS A 113 8.44 -0.53 21.99
N GLN A 114 8.24 0.58 22.71
CA GLN A 114 8.78 0.74 24.07
C GLN A 114 8.48 -0.47 24.95
N ALA A 115 7.27 -1.01 24.90
CA ALA A 115 6.87 -2.16 25.70
C ALA A 115 7.74 -3.40 25.45
N ASP A 116 8.21 -3.62 24.23
CA ASP A 116 9.11 -4.73 23.87
C ASP A 116 10.50 -4.50 24.53
N LEU A 117 11.03 -3.28 24.45
CA LEU A 117 12.30 -2.92 25.06
C LEU A 117 12.25 -3.04 26.60
N ASP A 118 11.17 -2.54 27.20
CA ASP A 118 10.97 -2.64 28.65
C ASP A 118 10.79 -4.10 29.10
N TYR A 119 10.15 -4.93 28.25
CA TYR A 119 9.99 -6.36 28.53
C TYR A 119 11.30 -7.11 28.43
N ALA A 120 12.14 -6.82 27.43
CA ALA A 120 13.48 -7.38 27.31
C ALA A 120 14.33 -7.11 28.58
N PHE A 121 14.28 -5.88 29.09
CA PHE A 121 14.98 -5.55 30.36
C PHE A 121 14.41 -6.29 31.57
N ARG A 122 13.08 -6.48 31.66
CA ARG A 122 12.49 -7.31 32.72
C ARG A 122 12.92 -8.76 32.63
N LEU A 123 13.01 -9.32 31.44
CA LEU A 123 13.54 -10.67 31.23
C LEU A 123 15.02 -10.77 31.64
N LEU A 124 15.84 -9.73 31.39
CA LEU A 124 17.22 -9.66 31.80
C LEU A 124 17.39 -9.54 33.32
N ASP A 125 16.37 -9.15 34.06
CA ASP A 125 16.46 -9.19 35.55
C ASP A 125 16.59 -10.63 36.07
N VAL A 126 16.02 -11.62 35.37
CA VAL A 126 15.99 -13.05 35.77
C VAL A 126 16.78 -13.99 34.82
N HIS A 127 17.09 -13.56 33.61
CA HIS A 127 17.85 -14.33 32.63
C HIS A 127 19.14 -13.61 32.24
N ASP A 128 20.13 -14.33 31.75
CA ASP A 128 21.41 -13.75 31.34
C ASP A 128 21.39 -13.27 29.89
N ILE A 129 20.54 -13.89 29.04
CA ILE A 129 20.38 -13.62 27.62
C ILE A 129 18.89 -13.56 27.27
N VAL A 130 18.52 -12.62 26.42
CA VAL A 130 17.17 -12.46 25.86
C VAL A 130 17.28 -12.30 24.35
N LEU A 131 16.40 -12.97 23.60
CA LEU A 131 16.28 -12.84 22.15
C LEU A 131 14.87 -12.41 21.77
N GLY A 132 14.74 -11.46 20.84
CA GLY A 132 13.49 -11.10 20.16
C GLY A 132 13.50 -11.70 18.74
N PRO A 133 12.78 -12.79 18.48
CA PRO A 133 12.84 -13.49 17.20
C PRO A 133 12.14 -12.73 16.08
N THR A 134 12.60 -12.92 14.81
CA THR A 134 11.91 -12.53 13.59
C THR A 134 11.28 -13.74 12.92
N GLN A 135 10.30 -13.51 12.01
CA GLN A 135 9.61 -14.61 11.33
C GLN A 135 10.50 -15.40 10.37
N ASP A 136 11.57 -14.80 9.86
CA ASP A 136 12.54 -15.46 8.99
C ASP A 136 13.50 -16.38 9.75
N GLY A 137 13.37 -16.46 11.10
CA GLY A 137 14.22 -17.29 11.97
C GLY A 137 15.48 -16.59 12.49
N GLY A 138 15.63 -15.27 12.24
CA GLY A 138 16.62 -14.40 12.85
C GLY A 138 16.15 -13.83 14.19
N TYR A 139 16.76 -12.74 14.61
CA TYR A 139 16.31 -11.95 15.76
C TYR A 139 16.48 -10.45 15.50
N TYR A 140 15.49 -9.67 15.95
CA TYR A 140 15.53 -8.20 15.88
C TYR A 140 16.16 -7.59 17.14
N LEU A 141 16.26 -8.37 18.20
CA LEU A 141 16.75 -7.94 19.50
C LEU A 141 17.62 -9.01 20.14
N VAL A 142 18.74 -8.62 20.71
CA VAL A 142 19.57 -9.46 21.60
C VAL A 142 19.97 -8.65 22.83
N GLY A 143 19.63 -9.17 24.00
CA GLY A 143 19.95 -8.57 25.30
C GLY A 143 20.87 -9.44 26.12
N MET A 144 21.83 -8.82 26.90
CA MET A 144 22.79 -9.53 27.73
C MET A 144 23.16 -8.73 28.96
N LYS A 145 23.49 -9.45 30.06
CA LYS A 145 24.15 -8.88 31.28
C LYS A 145 25.67 -8.91 31.21
N LYS A 146 26.22 -9.89 30.47
CA LYS A 146 27.65 -10.05 30.22
C LYS A 146 27.85 -10.39 28.74
N PRO A 147 28.95 -9.96 28.11
CA PRO A 147 29.21 -10.33 26.71
C PRO A 147 29.39 -11.84 26.60
N VAL A 148 28.53 -12.52 25.85
CA VAL A 148 28.58 -13.96 25.56
C VAL A 148 28.88 -14.14 24.08
N ARG A 149 30.12 -14.57 23.77
CA ARG A 149 30.61 -14.65 22.38
C ARG A 149 29.94 -15.77 21.60
N GLU A 150 29.63 -16.86 22.28
CA GLU A 150 29.03 -18.08 21.71
C GLU A 150 27.67 -17.81 21.02
N VAL A 151 26.93 -16.77 21.45
CA VAL A 151 25.67 -16.36 20.83
C VAL A 151 25.85 -15.89 19.38
N PHE A 152 27.05 -15.43 19.04
CA PHE A 152 27.36 -14.82 17.75
C PHE A 152 28.29 -15.69 16.87
N GLU A 153 28.88 -16.74 17.45
CA GLU A 153 29.77 -17.64 16.73
C GLU A 153 28.99 -18.70 15.95
N LYS A 154 29.51 -19.07 14.78
CA LYS A 154 28.95 -20.13 13.90
C LYS A 154 27.51 -19.90 13.47
N GLN A 155 27.05 -18.65 13.46
CA GLN A 155 25.72 -18.28 13.00
C GLN A 155 25.71 -17.98 11.50
N THR A 156 24.79 -18.61 10.77
CA THR A 156 24.46 -18.21 9.40
C THR A 156 23.27 -17.27 9.48
N TYR A 157 23.52 -15.97 9.55
CA TYR A 157 22.47 -14.94 9.68
C TYR A 157 21.52 -14.96 8.47
N SER A 158 20.27 -14.58 8.71
CA SER A 158 19.16 -14.70 7.76
C SER A 158 18.77 -16.16 7.44
N HIS A 159 18.92 -17.07 8.39
CA HIS A 159 18.53 -18.48 8.27
C HIS A 159 17.81 -18.96 9.54
N ALA A 160 16.81 -19.85 9.38
CA ALA A 160 15.96 -20.37 10.48
C ALA A 160 16.74 -21.04 11.62
N SER A 161 17.99 -21.47 11.41
CA SER A 161 18.80 -22.14 12.41
C SER A 161 19.41 -21.22 13.49
N VAL A 162 19.34 -19.89 13.35
CA VAL A 162 19.95 -18.95 14.30
C VAL A 162 19.34 -19.10 15.70
N LEU A 163 18.03 -19.24 15.80
CA LEU A 163 17.33 -19.42 17.06
C LEU A 163 17.57 -20.78 17.69
N GLU A 164 17.62 -21.84 16.89
CA GLU A 164 17.86 -23.21 17.38
C GLU A 164 19.23 -23.37 18.03
N ASN A 165 20.23 -22.64 17.56
CA ASN A 165 21.59 -22.69 18.09
C ASN A 165 21.78 -21.92 19.41
N THR A 166 20.78 -21.16 19.85
CA THR A 166 20.86 -20.31 21.04
C THR A 166 19.91 -20.78 22.16
N ALA A 167 19.88 -22.08 22.43
CA ALA A 167 18.90 -22.80 23.27
C ALA A 167 18.80 -22.40 24.76
N LYS A 168 19.53 -21.40 25.25
CA LYS A 168 19.48 -20.94 26.66
C LYS A 168 18.92 -19.52 26.86
N ALA A 169 18.40 -18.91 25.80
CA ALA A 169 17.86 -17.56 25.87
C ALA A 169 16.36 -17.55 26.20
N ALA A 170 15.90 -16.55 26.91
CA ALA A 170 14.48 -16.25 27.03
C ALA A 170 14.03 -15.54 25.74
N PHE A 171 12.82 -15.86 25.28
CA PHE A 171 12.28 -15.32 24.04
C PHE A 171 11.23 -14.26 24.30
N GLU A 172 11.28 -13.21 23.50
CA GLU A 172 10.22 -12.22 23.36
C GLU A 172 9.20 -12.61 22.26
N ARG A 173 8.23 -11.72 22.01
CA ARG A 173 7.31 -11.90 20.90
C ARG A 173 8.04 -11.81 19.56
N THR A 174 7.60 -12.62 18.61
CA THR A 174 8.10 -12.58 17.23
C THR A 174 7.59 -11.33 16.52
N LEU A 175 8.49 -10.59 15.87
CA LEU A 175 8.18 -9.45 15.01
C LEU A 175 8.52 -9.74 13.54
N HIS A 176 8.19 -8.78 12.68
CA HIS A 176 8.37 -8.90 11.23
C HIS A 176 9.39 -7.87 10.77
N ASP A 177 10.44 -8.33 10.18
CA ASP A 177 11.38 -7.52 9.42
C ASP A 177 10.81 -7.09 8.05
N ILE A 178 11.41 -6.07 7.47
CA ILE A 178 11.03 -5.55 6.15
C ILE A 178 12.28 -5.49 5.29
N ASP A 179 12.52 -6.53 4.53
CA ASP A 179 13.70 -6.67 3.68
C ASP A 179 13.37 -6.83 2.20
N GLU A 180 12.22 -7.41 1.88
CA GLU A 180 11.79 -7.72 0.52
C GLU A 180 10.44 -7.09 0.18
N LYS A 181 10.05 -7.11 -1.09
CA LYS A 181 8.79 -6.54 -1.58
C LYS A 181 7.57 -7.15 -0.87
N GLU A 182 7.61 -8.45 -0.63
CA GLU A 182 6.54 -9.21 0.04
C GLU A 182 6.33 -8.72 1.47
N ASP A 183 7.38 -8.30 2.16
CA ASP A 183 7.28 -7.78 3.53
C ASP A 183 6.61 -6.40 3.56
N ILE A 184 6.82 -5.57 2.52
CA ILE A 184 6.07 -4.32 2.33
C ILE A 184 4.57 -4.61 2.22
N SER A 185 4.17 -5.63 1.45
CA SER A 185 2.77 -6.03 1.32
C SER A 185 2.20 -6.52 2.65
N LYS A 186 2.94 -7.37 3.37
CA LYS A 186 2.55 -7.83 4.71
C LYS A 186 2.42 -6.67 5.71
N PHE A 187 3.36 -5.72 5.68
CA PHE A 187 3.32 -4.54 6.54
C PHE A 187 2.09 -3.66 6.22
N ARG A 188 1.78 -3.42 4.95
CA ARG A 188 0.57 -2.71 4.53
C ARG A 188 -0.71 -3.40 5.02
N ASN A 189 -0.76 -4.72 5.00
CA ASN A 189 -1.89 -5.47 5.55
C ASN A 189 -2.06 -5.28 7.06
N ARG A 190 -0.96 -5.25 7.81
CA ARG A 190 -0.99 -4.92 9.24
C ARG A 190 -1.43 -3.48 9.49
N MET A 191 -0.95 -2.52 8.67
CA MET A 191 -1.37 -1.12 8.73
C MET A 191 -2.88 -0.95 8.57
N ARG A 192 -3.54 -1.74 7.72
CA ARG A 192 -5.00 -1.70 7.54
C ARG A 192 -5.77 -1.94 8.84
N LYS A 193 -5.21 -2.74 9.72
CA LYS A 193 -5.82 -3.16 10.99
C LYS A 193 -5.38 -2.30 12.18
N THR A 194 -4.31 -1.52 12.02
CA THR A 194 -3.64 -0.83 13.14
C THR A 194 -3.40 0.64 12.84
N LEU A 195 -4.22 1.51 13.43
CA LEU A 195 -4.12 2.97 13.23
C LEU A 195 -2.75 3.53 13.66
N GLU A 196 -2.11 2.92 14.65
CA GLU A 196 -0.78 3.33 15.12
C GLU A 196 0.27 3.15 14.01
N LEU A 197 0.24 2.03 13.28
CA LEU A 197 1.13 1.81 12.15
C LEU A 197 0.88 2.78 10.99
N GLN A 198 -0.38 3.15 10.73
CA GLN A 198 -0.69 4.17 9.72
C GLN A 198 -0.10 5.54 10.06
N LYS A 199 -0.03 5.86 11.36
CA LYS A 199 0.51 7.13 11.87
C LYS A 199 2.02 7.13 12.06
N SER A 200 2.69 5.98 11.97
CA SER A 200 4.15 5.88 12.03
C SER A 200 4.82 6.60 10.85
N GLU A 201 6.07 6.95 10.95
CA GLU A 201 6.85 7.54 9.85
C GLU A 201 6.92 6.58 8.66
N THR A 202 7.17 5.30 8.93
CA THR A 202 7.15 4.22 7.94
C THR A 202 5.81 4.10 7.25
N GLY A 203 4.71 4.08 8.01
CA GLY A 203 3.37 4.00 7.48
C GLY A 203 3.02 5.19 6.58
N ARG A 204 3.29 6.40 7.04
CA ARG A 204 3.07 7.63 6.25
C ARG A 204 3.91 7.65 4.97
N TYR A 205 5.16 7.18 5.04
CA TYR A 205 6.02 7.08 3.87
C TYR A 205 5.45 6.11 2.84
N LEU A 206 5.07 4.91 3.25
CA LEU A 206 4.52 3.88 2.36
C LEU A 206 3.18 4.29 1.74
N LEU A 207 2.30 4.98 2.50
CA LEU A 207 1.06 5.54 1.96
C LEU A 207 1.31 6.61 0.89
N LYS A 208 2.33 7.46 1.08
CA LYS A 208 2.70 8.49 0.09
C LYS A 208 3.30 7.89 -1.19
N LYS A 209 3.98 6.75 -1.07
CA LYS A 209 4.70 6.08 -2.17
C LYS A 209 3.90 4.99 -2.86
N GLN A 210 2.58 4.89 -2.61
CA GLN A 210 1.73 3.94 -3.32
C GLN A 210 1.74 4.21 -4.82
N LYS A 211 2.03 3.17 -5.59
CA LYS A 211 1.97 3.18 -7.05
C LYS A 211 0.52 2.98 -7.50
N ILE A 212 0.11 3.70 -8.53
CA ILE A 212 -1.24 3.60 -9.10
C ILE A 212 -1.12 2.99 -10.49
N SER A 213 -2.02 2.04 -10.80
CA SER A 213 -2.22 1.53 -12.15
C SER A 213 -3.60 1.92 -12.65
N ILE A 214 -3.65 2.67 -13.74
CA ILE A 214 -4.89 3.07 -14.43
C ILE A 214 -5.23 1.99 -15.45
N ILE A 215 -6.43 1.45 -15.38
CA ILE A 215 -6.93 0.39 -16.24
C ILE A 215 -8.14 0.93 -17.01
N VAL A 216 -8.01 0.99 -18.33
CA VAL A 216 -9.02 1.55 -19.22
C VAL A 216 -9.56 0.44 -20.12
N PRO A 217 -10.75 -0.11 -19.86
CA PRO A 217 -11.39 -1.03 -20.77
C PRO A 217 -11.89 -0.27 -22.03
N ILE A 218 -11.54 -0.75 -23.22
CA ILE A 218 -11.90 -0.16 -24.50
C ILE A 218 -12.56 -1.17 -25.43
N TYR A 219 -13.57 -0.72 -26.17
CA TYR A 219 -14.22 -1.49 -27.21
C TYR A 219 -14.94 -0.56 -28.20
N ASN A 220 -14.40 -0.35 -29.40
CA ASN A 220 -14.93 0.56 -30.44
C ASN A 220 -15.10 2.00 -29.90
N GLU A 221 -14.01 2.61 -29.47
CA GLU A 221 -13.98 3.94 -28.83
C GLU A 221 -13.21 4.99 -29.66
N GLU A 222 -13.18 4.83 -31.01
CA GLU A 222 -12.46 5.76 -31.90
C GLU A 222 -12.84 7.23 -31.69
N SER A 223 -14.07 7.50 -31.22
CA SER A 223 -14.57 8.86 -31.00
C SER A 223 -14.10 9.51 -29.69
N THR A 224 -13.58 8.74 -28.72
CA THR A 224 -13.24 9.20 -27.38
C THR A 224 -11.77 9.00 -27.02
N ILE A 225 -11.14 8.01 -27.63
CA ILE A 225 -9.80 7.56 -27.25
C ILE A 225 -8.74 8.67 -27.32
N GLU A 226 -8.80 9.56 -28.33
CA GLU A 226 -7.84 10.64 -28.49
C GLU A 226 -7.96 11.67 -27.33
N SER A 227 -9.20 12.05 -26.97
CA SER A 227 -9.45 12.98 -25.88
C SER A 227 -8.96 12.43 -24.55
N LEU A 228 -9.16 11.13 -24.30
CA LEU A 228 -8.70 10.47 -23.08
C LEU A 228 -7.17 10.42 -23.03
N GLN A 229 -6.51 10.04 -24.14
CA GLN A 229 -5.05 9.98 -24.18
C GLN A 229 -4.40 11.34 -23.86
N LYS A 230 -4.96 12.45 -24.34
CA LYS A 230 -4.47 13.82 -24.01
C LYS A 230 -4.46 14.08 -22.51
N GLN A 231 -5.39 13.50 -21.76
CA GLN A 231 -5.45 13.64 -20.30
C GLN A 231 -4.49 12.67 -19.60
N LEU A 232 -4.21 11.51 -20.17
CA LEU A 232 -3.39 10.45 -19.57
C LEU A 232 -1.89 10.64 -19.86
N ILE A 233 -1.51 11.24 -20.98
CA ILE A 233 -0.10 11.50 -21.35
C ILE A 233 0.69 12.18 -20.21
N PRO A 234 0.20 13.24 -19.53
CA PRO A 234 0.92 13.88 -18.43
C PRO A 234 1.09 13.00 -17.16
N LEU A 235 0.48 11.82 -17.15
CA LEU A 235 0.52 10.88 -16.04
C LEU A 235 1.44 9.67 -16.28
N LEU A 236 1.97 9.49 -17.50
CA LEU A 236 2.81 8.34 -17.88
C LEU A 236 4.03 8.12 -16.98
N ASP A 237 4.69 9.23 -16.56
CA ASP A 237 5.85 9.16 -15.66
C ASP A 237 5.48 8.96 -14.18
N LYS A 238 4.17 8.93 -13.86
CA LYS A 238 3.67 8.94 -12.47
C LYS A 238 2.89 7.69 -12.09
N CYS A 239 2.45 6.91 -13.08
CA CYS A 239 1.64 5.71 -12.89
C CYS A 239 1.71 4.79 -14.11
N GLU A 240 1.38 3.52 -13.92
CA GLU A 240 1.15 2.60 -15.03
C GLU A 240 -0.21 2.87 -15.68
N ILE A 241 -0.29 2.77 -17.00
CA ILE A 241 -1.55 2.96 -17.74
C ILE A 241 -1.71 1.82 -18.75
N PHE A 242 -2.84 1.12 -18.65
CA PHE A 242 -3.21 0.01 -19.52
C PHE A 242 -4.50 0.33 -20.26
N PHE A 243 -4.46 0.27 -21.59
CA PHE A 243 -5.65 0.11 -22.38
C PHE A 243 -5.91 -1.38 -22.59
N VAL A 244 -7.10 -1.85 -22.24
CA VAL A 244 -7.45 -3.27 -22.35
C VAL A 244 -8.55 -3.40 -23.40
N ASP A 245 -8.19 -3.89 -24.57
CA ASP A 245 -9.09 -4.02 -25.72
C ASP A 245 -9.92 -5.30 -25.63
N GLY A 246 -11.23 -5.16 -25.84
CA GLY A 246 -12.20 -6.26 -25.90
C GLY A 246 -12.49 -6.74 -27.33
N GLY A 247 -11.55 -6.57 -28.29
CA GLY A 247 -11.69 -6.95 -29.68
C GLY A 247 -12.34 -5.86 -30.55
N SER A 248 -11.84 -4.63 -30.48
CA SER A 248 -12.28 -3.49 -31.31
C SER A 248 -12.12 -3.78 -32.81
N LYS A 249 -13.10 -3.32 -33.60
CA LYS A 249 -13.15 -3.49 -35.06
C LYS A 249 -13.06 -2.16 -35.82
N ASP A 250 -13.07 -1.04 -35.11
CA ASP A 250 -12.90 0.31 -35.61
C ASP A 250 -11.43 0.76 -35.54
N ARG A 251 -11.17 2.05 -35.71
CA ARG A 251 -9.81 2.60 -35.65
C ARG A 251 -9.24 2.78 -34.21
N THR A 252 -9.97 2.36 -33.17
CA THR A 252 -9.55 2.56 -31.77
C THR A 252 -8.09 2.18 -31.55
N LEU A 253 -7.70 0.94 -31.94
CA LEU A 253 -6.34 0.45 -31.68
C LEU A 253 -5.27 1.22 -32.46
N SER A 254 -5.55 1.59 -33.71
CA SER A 254 -4.60 2.36 -34.53
C SER A 254 -4.41 3.80 -34.07
N MET A 255 -5.29 4.32 -33.22
CA MET A 255 -5.23 5.67 -32.66
C MET A 255 -4.53 5.71 -31.30
N ILE A 256 -4.19 4.57 -30.69
CA ILE A 256 -3.50 4.54 -29.40
C ILE A 256 -2.02 4.86 -29.60
N ASP A 257 -1.52 5.85 -28.84
CA ASP A 257 -0.12 6.23 -28.82
C ASP A 257 0.76 5.08 -28.28
N SER A 258 1.86 4.80 -28.93
CA SER A 258 2.78 3.68 -28.63
C SER A 258 3.39 3.70 -27.23
N ARG A 259 3.32 4.83 -26.53
CA ARG A 259 3.77 4.96 -25.13
C ARG A 259 2.85 4.24 -24.15
N PHE A 260 1.60 3.95 -24.53
CA PHE A 260 0.67 3.22 -23.67
C PHE A 260 0.80 1.72 -23.87
N ARG A 261 0.61 0.96 -22.79
CA ARG A 261 0.52 -0.50 -22.85
C ARG A 261 -0.89 -0.91 -23.27
N VAL A 262 -0.99 -1.73 -24.32
CA VAL A 262 -2.25 -2.29 -24.80
C VAL A 262 -2.27 -3.78 -24.49
N LEU A 263 -3.35 -4.23 -23.86
CA LEU A 263 -3.65 -5.65 -23.61
C LEU A 263 -4.88 -6.05 -24.40
N HIS A 264 -4.94 -7.32 -24.80
CA HIS A 264 -6.09 -7.89 -25.50
C HIS A 264 -6.79 -8.91 -24.62
N SER A 265 -8.10 -8.77 -24.46
CA SER A 265 -8.93 -9.68 -23.68
C SER A 265 -10.16 -10.13 -24.46
N GLU A 266 -10.84 -11.14 -23.93
CA GLU A 266 -12.18 -11.44 -24.36
C GLU A 266 -13.11 -10.23 -24.12
N LYS A 267 -14.12 -10.09 -25.00
CA LYS A 267 -15.13 -9.05 -24.87
C LYS A 267 -15.88 -9.16 -23.52
N GLY A 268 -15.92 -8.06 -22.83
CA GLY A 268 -16.63 -7.96 -21.55
C GLY A 268 -15.86 -7.04 -20.61
N ARG A 269 -16.55 -6.04 -20.06
CA ARG A 269 -15.91 -5.01 -19.24
C ARG A 269 -15.20 -5.61 -18.02
N ALA A 270 -15.83 -6.60 -17.36
CA ALA A 270 -15.22 -7.34 -16.26
C ALA A 270 -13.93 -8.05 -16.69
N ASN A 271 -13.95 -8.78 -17.84
CA ASN A 271 -12.78 -9.48 -18.36
C ASN A 271 -11.62 -8.51 -18.61
N GLN A 272 -11.90 -7.38 -19.27
CA GLN A 272 -10.91 -6.36 -19.58
C GLN A 272 -10.31 -5.75 -18.31
N MET A 273 -11.14 -5.33 -17.34
CA MET A 273 -10.68 -4.73 -16.08
C MET A 273 -9.90 -5.73 -15.23
N ASN A 274 -10.35 -6.99 -15.16
CA ASN A 274 -9.67 -8.05 -14.42
C ASN A 274 -8.32 -8.41 -15.02
N LEU A 275 -8.20 -8.47 -16.36
CA LEU A 275 -6.93 -8.69 -17.05
C LEU A 275 -5.95 -7.54 -16.75
N GLY A 276 -6.39 -6.30 -16.91
CA GLY A 276 -5.57 -5.13 -16.59
C GLY A 276 -5.10 -5.12 -15.14
N ALA A 277 -5.95 -5.53 -14.19
CA ALA A 277 -5.58 -5.67 -12.80
C ALA A 277 -4.51 -6.75 -12.57
N LYS A 278 -4.60 -7.90 -13.23
CA LYS A 278 -3.62 -8.99 -13.12
C LYS A 278 -2.25 -8.58 -13.66
N GLU A 279 -2.21 -7.92 -14.81
CA GLU A 279 -0.99 -7.51 -15.50
C GLU A 279 -0.32 -6.25 -14.90
N SER A 280 -1.02 -5.54 -14.03
CA SER A 280 -0.52 -4.33 -13.38
C SER A 280 0.33 -4.63 -12.16
N SER A 281 1.21 -3.70 -11.76
CA SER A 281 2.06 -3.82 -10.57
C SER A 281 1.76 -2.79 -9.48
N GLY A 282 0.82 -1.87 -9.72
CA GLY A 282 0.47 -0.81 -8.79
C GLY A 282 -0.21 -1.31 -7.52
N ASP A 283 -0.01 -0.59 -6.43
CA ASP A 283 -0.63 -0.86 -5.12
C ASP A 283 -2.11 -0.47 -5.09
N ILE A 284 -2.48 0.49 -5.94
CA ILE A 284 -3.84 0.98 -6.12
C ILE A 284 -4.23 0.75 -7.58
N LEU A 285 -5.34 0.07 -7.80
CA LEU A 285 -5.97 -0.09 -9.09
C LEU A 285 -6.99 1.02 -9.29
N PHE A 286 -6.93 1.70 -10.43
CA PHE A 286 -7.88 2.75 -10.80
C PHE A 286 -8.54 2.38 -12.13
N PHE A 287 -9.82 2.02 -12.09
CA PHE A 287 -10.61 1.65 -13.25
C PHE A 287 -11.30 2.89 -13.83
N LEU A 288 -10.95 3.22 -15.06
CA LEU A 288 -11.40 4.44 -15.74
C LEU A 288 -12.09 4.11 -17.06
N HIS A 289 -13.27 4.65 -17.27
CA HIS A 289 -13.97 4.50 -18.55
C HIS A 289 -13.37 5.40 -19.65
N SER A 290 -13.44 4.95 -20.90
CA SER A 290 -12.88 5.63 -22.08
C SER A 290 -13.51 6.99 -22.38
N ASP A 291 -14.71 7.23 -21.93
CA ASP A 291 -15.48 8.47 -22.11
C ASP A 291 -15.45 9.40 -20.89
N SER A 292 -14.50 9.19 -19.98
CA SER A 292 -14.36 9.98 -18.75
C SER A 292 -13.39 11.15 -18.91
N GLU A 293 -13.71 12.27 -18.24
CA GLU A 293 -12.79 13.40 -18.11
C GLU A 293 -12.34 13.51 -16.66
N LEU A 294 -11.02 13.46 -16.47
CA LEU A 294 -10.39 13.47 -15.15
C LEU A 294 -10.31 14.88 -14.56
N PRO A 295 -10.35 15.04 -13.22
CA PRO A 295 -10.00 16.29 -12.56
C PRO A 295 -8.50 16.61 -12.73
N LYS A 296 -8.09 17.84 -12.42
CA LYS A 296 -6.74 18.34 -12.66
C LYS A 296 -5.63 17.50 -12.00
N HIS A 297 -5.87 16.93 -10.81
CA HIS A 297 -4.88 16.18 -10.03
C HIS A 297 -5.44 14.81 -9.56
N PRO A 298 -5.82 13.90 -10.47
CA PRO A 298 -6.56 12.70 -10.10
C PRO A 298 -5.76 11.78 -9.18
N LEU A 299 -4.45 11.57 -9.44
CA LEU A 299 -3.61 10.69 -8.63
C LEU A 299 -3.42 11.20 -7.19
N ALA A 300 -3.33 12.52 -7.02
CA ALA A 300 -3.22 13.10 -5.68
C ALA A 300 -4.51 12.91 -4.87
N GLU A 301 -5.67 13.03 -5.51
CA GLU A 301 -6.96 12.80 -4.87
C GLU A 301 -7.18 11.34 -4.51
N ILE A 302 -6.83 10.42 -5.39
CA ILE A 302 -6.85 8.98 -5.10
C ILE A 302 -5.99 8.69 -3.86
N ARG A 303 -4.71 9.12 -3.85
CA ARG A 303 -3.83 8.93 -2.69
C ARG A 303 -4.36 9.58 -1.42
N TYR A 304 -5.03 10.73 -1.53
CA TYR A 304 -5.62 11.39 -0.37
C TYR A 304 -6.75 10.55 0.24
N VAL A 305 -7.66 10.02 -0.59
CA VAL A 305 -8.76 9.16 -0.12
C VAL A 305 -8.23 7.83 0.43
N MET A 306 -7.24 7.25 -0.23
CA MET A 306 -6.65 5.97 0.14
C MET A 306 -5.82 6.00 1.44
N LYS A 307 -5.62 7.17 2.06
CA LYS A 307 -5.06 7.26 3.41
C LYS A 307 -5.99 6.65 4.48
N ASP A 308 -7.29 6.84 4.31
CA ASP A 308 -8.30 6.47 5.31
C ASP A 308 -9.27 5.38 4.81
N HIS A 309 -9.21 5.04 3.51
CA HIS A 309 -10.12 4.10 2.84
C HIS A 309 -9.34 3.15 1.93
N LEU A 310 -9.77 1.91 1.85
CA LEU A 310 -9.18 0.90 0.97
C LEU A 310 -9.84 0.84 -0.42
N ALA A 311 -10.99 1.46 -0.57
CA ALA A 311 -11.72 1.60 -1.83
C ALA A 311 -12.47 2.92 -1.87
N GLY A 312 -12.64 3.45 -3.07
CA GLY A 312 -13.38 4.68 -3.27
C GLY A 312 -13.66 4.95 -4.74
N CYS A 313 -14.26 6.09 -4.99
CA CYS A 313 -14.51 6.56 -6.34
C CYS A 313 -14.52 8.10 -6.36
N PHE A 314 -14.51 8.64 -7.55
CA PHE A 314 -14.81 10.04 -7.76
C PHE A 314 -16.33 10.29 -7.70
N GLY A 315 -16.73 11.52 -7.38
CA GLY A 315 -18.10 11.94 -7.66
C GLY A 315 -18.30 12.09 -9.18
N ILE A 316 -19.51 11.81 -9.67
CA ILE A 316 -19.87 12.01 -11.07
C ILE A 316 -20.35 13.42 -11.35
N ALA A 317 -20.04 13.95 -12.55
CA ALA A 317 -20.59 15.17 -13.10
C ALA A 317 -20.93 14.97 -14.60
N PHE A 318 -21.75 15.86 -15.13
CA PHE A 318 -22.12 15.92 -16.53
C PHE A 318 -21.97 17.37 -17.03
N HIS A 319 -21.57 17.56 -18.30
CA HIS A 319 -21.49 18.90 -18.90
C HIS A 319 -22.87 19.53 -19.15
N SER A 320 -23.91 18.71 -19.19
CA SER A 320 -25.28 19.18 -19.38
C SER A 320 -25.74 20.10 -18.27
N LYS A 321 -26.23 21.29 -18.62
CA LYS A 321 -26.88 22.25 -17.70
C LYS A 321 -28.32 21.88 -17.34
N HIS A 322 -28.86 20.78 -17.86
CA HIS A 322 -30.24 20.36 -17.65
C HIS A 322 -30.50 19.97 -16.18
N PHE A 323 -31.59 20.47 -15.60
CA PHE A 323 -31.94 20.22 -14.18
C PHE A 323 -31.93 18.72 -13.80
N PHE A 324 -32.43 17.84 -14.67
CA PHE A 324 -32.43 16.39 -14.40
C PHE A 324 -31.03 15.79 -14.38
N MET A 325 -30.08 16.32 -15.11
CA MET A 325 -28.69 15.85 -15.04
C MET A 325 -28.06 16.31 -13.72
N TRP A 326 -28.43 17.48 -13.22
CA TRP A 326 -28.07 17.93 -11.88
C TRP A 326 -28.62 16.99 -10.80
N THR A 327 -29.94 16.61 -10.86
CA THR A 327 -30.52 15.64 -9.93
C THR A 327 -29.89 14.26 -10.02
N CYS A 328 -29.60 13.76 -11.23
CA CYS A 328 -28.83 12.52 -11.44
C CYS A 328 -27.48 12.57 -10.72
N ARG A 329 -26.75 13.67 -10.87
CA ARG A 329 -25.48 13.91 -10.20
C ARG A 329 -25.62 13.84 -8.67
N VAL A 330 -26.59 14.54 -8.12
CA VAL A 330 -26.82 14.58 -6.67
C VAL A 330 -27.15 13.19 -6.15
N ILE A 331 -28.12 12.49 -6.77
CA ILE A 331 -28.55 11.15 -6.36
C ILE A 331 -27.40 10.13 -6.49
N SER A 332 -26.61 10.18 -7.58
CA SER A 332 -25.50 9.26 -7.78
C SER A 332 -24.40 9.45 -6.75
N ASN A 333 -24.05 10.69 -6.43
CA ASN A 333 -23.03 10.98 -5.43
C ASN A 333 -23.53 10.70 -3.99
N HIS A 334 -24.80 10.94 -3.69
CA HIS A 334 -25.37 10.63 -2.38
C HIS A 334 -25.45 9.13 -2.11
N ARG A 335 -25.71 8.35 -3.14
CA ARG A 335 -25.78 6.87 -3.09
C ARG A 335 -24.52 6.21 -2.57
N ILE A 336 -23.33 6.79 -2.83
CA ILE A 336 -22.06 6.26 -2.35
C ILE A 336 -22.04 6.27 -0.81
N LYS A 337 -22.47 7.37 -0.21
CA LYS A 337 -22.50 7.54 1.25
C LYS A 337 -23.57 6.66 1.91
N ASP A 338 -24.82 6.73 1.39
CA ASP A 338 -25.97 6.11 2.05
C ASP A 338 -26.07 4.60 1.76
N ARG A 339 -25.85 4.20 0.51
CA ARG A 339 -26.04 2.80 0.08
C ARG A 339 -24.74 2.02 -0.01
N LYS A 340 -23.60 2.71 0.08
CA LYS A 340 -22.26 2.15 -0.07
C LYS A 340 -22.09 1.42 -1.39
N VAL A 341 -22.48 2.05 -2.50
CA VAL A 341 -22.42 1.49 -3.86
C VAL A 341 -21.74 2.48 -4.80
N MET A 342 -20.72 2.01 -5.52
CA MET A 342 -20.01 2.71 -6.59
C MET A 342 -20.42 2.14 -7.95
N PHE A 343 -20.23 2.91 -9.01
CA PHE A 343 -20.42 2.49 -10.39
C PHE A 343 -19.16 2.79 -11.21
N GLY A 344 -18.96 2.04 -12.29
CA GLY A 344 -17.77 2.15 -13.12
C GLY A 344 -17.56 3.54 -13.72
N ASP A 345 -18.65 4.25 -14.05
CA ASP A 345 -18.63 5.63 -14.56
C ASP A 345 -18.15 6.68 -13.53
N GLN A 346 -18.00 6.30 -12.28
CA GLN A 346 -17.45 7.13 -11.21
C GLN A 346 -15.94 6.98 -11.04
N GLY A 347 -15.27 6.15 -11.83
CA GLY A 347 -13.84 5.89 -11.71
C GLY A 347 -13.51 5.26 -10.35
N ILE A 348 -13.69 3.95 -10.26
CA ILE A 348 -13.45 3.16 -9.05
C ILE A 348 -11.95 3.02 -8.84
N PHE A 349 -11.48 3.33 -7.64
CA PHE A 349 -10.11 3.02 -7.23
C PHE A 349 -10.12 2.20 -5.93
N ILE A 350 -9.22 1.23 -5.87
CA ILE A 350 -9.19 0.23 -4.80
C ILE A 350 -7.76 -0.25 -4.56
N ASP A 351 -7.48 -0.59 -3.31
CA ASP A 351 -6.28 -1.30 -2.96
C ASP A 351 -6.21 -2.64 -3.71
N ARG A 352 -5.03 -2.94 -4.30
CA ARG A 352 -4.83 -4.12 -5.14
C ARG A 352 -5.17 -5.43 -4.43
N GLU A 353 -4.68 -5.62 -3.21
CA GLU A 353 -4.91 -6.87 -2.48
C GLU A 353 -6.38 -7.04 -2.12
N LEU A 354 -7.03 -5.96 -1.66
CA LEU A 354 -8.48 -5.99 -1.41
C LEU A 354 -9.26 -6.33 -2.67
N PHE A 355 -8.83 -5.85 -3.85
CA PHE A 355 -9.52 -6.18 -5.11
C PHE A 355 -9.50 -7.68 -5.41
N PHE A 356 -8.35 -8.34 -5.20
CA PHE A 356 -8.22 -9.78 -5.39
C PHE A 356 -8.90 -10.57 -4.28
N GLU A 357 -8.81 -10.13 -3.04
CA GLU A 357 -9.50 -10.72 -1.89
C GLU A 357 -11.04 -10.70 -2.06
N ALA A 358 -11.58 -9.62 -2.63
CA ALA A 358 -13.00 -9.49 -2.95
C ALA A 358 -13.45 -10.33 -4.17
N GLY A 359 -12.54 -11.08 -4.81
CA GLY A 359 -12.85 -11.95 -5.95
C GLY A 359 -12.88 -11.25 -7.30
N MET A 360 -12.38 -10.00 -7.40
CA MET A 360 -12.36 -9.19 -8.61
C MET A 360 -13.78 -8.81 -9.11
N PHE A 361 -13.90 -8.21 -10.30
CA PHE A 361 -15.21 -8.00 -10.91
C PHE A 361 -15.80 -9.33 -11.39
N PRO A 362 -17.06 -9.66 -11.02
CA PRO A 362 -17.71 -10.86 -11.51
C PRO A 362 -17.91 -10.79 -13.03
N ASN A 363 -17.73 -11.91 -13.71
CA ASN A 363 -17.94 -11.99 -15.17
C ASN A 363 -19.43 -11.96 -15.51
N LEU A 364 -20.01 -10.75 -15.42
CA LEU A 364 -21.41 -10.49 -15.76
C LEU A 364 -21.49 -9.63 -17.00
N PRO A 365 -22.49 -9.83 -17.88
CA PRO A 365 -22.68 -9.03 -19.08
C PRO A 365 -23.03 -7.57 -18.76
N ILE A 366 -23.58 -7.31 -17.59
CA ILE A 366 -23.86 -5.99 -16.99
C ILE A 366 -23.92 -6.13 -15.46
N MET A 367 -23.90 -5.01 -14.72
CA MET A 367 -23.95 -4.94 -13.25
C MET A 367 -22.71 -5.52 -12.53
N GLU A 368 -21.61 -5.70 -13.25
CA GLU A 368 -20.34 -6.16 -12.68
C GLU A 368 -19.83 -5.23 -11.57
N ASP A 369 -19.93 -3.92 -11.78
CA ASP A 369 -19.55 -2.86 -10.83
C ASP A 369 -20.53 -2.80 -9.64
N TYR A 370 -21.81 -2.96 -9.91
CA TYR A 370 -22.83 -3.00 -8.87
C TYR A 370 -22.66 -4.20 -7.95
N GLN A 371 -22.49 -5.41 -8.51
CA GLN A 371 -22.26 -6.61 -7.73
C GLN A 371 -20.97 -6.52 -6.92
N PHE A 372 -19.90 -6.03 -7.53
CA PHE A 372 -18.63 -5.82 -6.83
C PHE A 372 -18.78 -4.86 -5.63
N SER A 373 -19.56 -3.79 -5.80
CA SER A 373 -19.88 -2.89 -4.68
C SER A 373 -20.67 -3.56 -3.56
N LEU A 374 -21.58 -4.48 -3.89
CA LEU A 374 -22.31 -5.27 -2.88
C LEU A 374 -21.37 -6.20 -2.12
N THR A 375 -20.44 -6.86 -2.80
CA THR A 375 -19.41 -7.71 -2.18
C THR A 375 -18.54 -6.89 -1.20
N LEU A 376 -18.05 -5.72 -1.61
CA LEU A 376 -17.29 -4.83 -0.71
C LEU A 376 -18.12 -4.39 0.51
N LYS A 377 -19.41 -4.14 0.33
CA LYS A 377 -20.32 -3.79 1.42
C LYS A 377 -20.50 -4.95 2.40
N GLU A 378 -20.67 -6.18 1.91
CA GLU A 378 -20.75 -7.41 2.73
C GLU A 378 -19.46 -7.66 3.51
N MET A 379 -18.30 -7.37 2.92
CA MET A 379 -16.99 -7.37 3.60
C MET A 379 -16.81 -6.23 4.62
N GLY A 380 -17.77 -5.32 4.76
CA GLY A 380 -17.70 -4.20 5.69
C GLY A 380 -16.79 -3.05 5.25
N VAL A 381 -16.36 -3.02 3.99
CA VAL A 381 -15.45 -2.00 3.45
C VAL A 381 -16.10 -0.63 3.45
N LYS A 382 -15.42 0.35 4.03
CA LYS A 382 -15.84 1.76 3.99
C LYS A 382 -15.33 2.41 2.70
N LEU A 383 -16.26 3.01 1.94
CA LEU A 383 -15.96 3.67 0.68
C LEU A 383 -15.60 5.14 0.88
N GLY A 384 -14.51 5.57 0.24
CA GLY A 384 -14.11 6.96 0.17
C GLY A 384 -14.61 7.67 -1.09
N ILE A 385 -14.75 8.99 -1.02
CA ILE A 385 -15.16 9.81 -2.16
C ILE A 385 -14.13 10.92 -2.36
N ALA A 386 -13.60 11.04 -3.58
CA ALA A 386 -12.69 12.10 -3.96
C ALA A 386 -13.39 13.48 -3.94
N LYS A 387 -12.63 14.52 -3.68
CA LYS A 387 -13.15 15.90 -3.56
C LYS A 387 -13.73 16.41 -4.87
N HIS A 388 -13.00 16.22 -5.96
CA HIS A 388 -13.45 16.64 -7.29
C HIS A 388 -14.17 15.49 -8.00
N ARG A 389 -14.75 15.79 -9.16
CA ARG A 389 -15.62 14.88 -9.89
C ARG A 389 -15.00 14.47 -11.21
N ILE A 390 -15.34 13.28 -11.66
CA ILE A 390 -15.14 12.86 -13.04
C ILE A 390 -16.36 13.34 -13.84
N TYR A 391 -16.10 13.93 -15.00
CA TYR A 391 -17.14 14.18 -15.97
C TYR A 391 -17.28 12.96 -16.89
N THR A 392 -18.50 12.46 -17.04
CA THR A 392 -18.82 11.35 -17.92
C THR A 392 -19.78 11.82 -19.00
N SER A 393 -19.75 11.11 -20.13
CA SER A 393 -20.59 11.41 -21.28
C SER A 393 -22.08 11.25 -20.93
N ASP A 394 -22.87 12.19 -21.37
CA ASP A 394 -24.34 12.12 -21.32
C ASP A 394 -24.96 11.55 -22.60
N ARG A 395 -24.12 10.98 -23.50
CA ARG A 395 -24.54 10.40 -24.79
C ARG A 395 -25.70 9.40 -24.69
N ARG A 396 -25.83 8.71 -23.55
CA ARG A 396 -26.91 7.75 -23.27
C ARG A 396 -28.23 8.43 -22.94
N PHE A 397 -28.22 9.71 -22.66
CA PHE A 397 -29.43 10.42 -22.26
C PHE A 397 -29.98 11.25 -23.42
N PRO A 398 -31.22 10.98 -23.87
CA PRO A 398 -31.85 11.78 -24.89
C PRO A 398 -31.92 13.27 -24.52
N GLN A 399 -31.93 14.17 -25.48
CA GLN A 399 -31.94 15.61 -25.24
C GLN A 399 -33.20 16.07 -24.47
N LYS A 400 -34.36 15.44 -24.74
CA LYS A 400 -35.64 15.80 -24.16
C LYS A 400 -35.83 15.23 -22.73
N THR A 401 -36.54 15.95 -21.88
CA THR A 401 -36.78 15.64 -20.47
C THR A 401 -37.49 14.33 -20.20
N ILE A 402 -38.64 14.07 -20.88
CA ILE A 402 -39.42 12.83 -20.67
C ILE A 402 -38.66 11.57 -21.04
N PRO A 403 -37.97 11.46 -22.19
CA PRO A 403 -37.11 10.35 -22.49
C PRO A 403 -35.97 10.14 -21.47
N LYS A 404 -35.35 11.21 -20.93
CA LYS A 404 -34.35 11.11 -19.85
C LYS A 404 -34.90 10.42 -18.61
N LEU A 405 -36.09 10.82 -18.15
CA LEU A 405 -36.78 10.20 -17.01
C LEU A 405 -37.08 8.71 -17.26
N LYS A 406 -37.50 8.35 -18.47
CA LYS A 406 -37.73 6.94 -18.85
C LYS A 406 -36.44 6.11 -18.72
N VAL A 407 -35.30 6.62 -19.21
CA VAL A 407 -34.00 5.93 -19.07
C VAL A 407 -33.63 5.75 -17.60
N MET A 408 -33.75 6.80 -16.78
CA MET A 408 -33.45 6.73 -15.33
C MET A 408 -34.35 5.72 -14.61
N TRP A 409 -35.65 5.74 -14.90
CA TRP A 409 -36.61 4.80 -14.32
C TRP A 409 -36.30 3.37 -14.76
N LYS A 410 -35.98 3.15 -16.03
CA LYS A 410 -35.60 1.84 -16.57
C LYS A 410 -34.34 1.31 -15.87
N MET A 411 -33.31 2.15 -15.70
CA MET A 411 -32.09 1.77 -14.98
C MET A 411 -32.35 1.44 -13.51
N ASN A 412 -33.22 2.19 -12.82
CA ASN A 412 -33.61 1.86 -11.45
C ASN A 412 -34.40 0.53 -11.37
N ARG A 413 -35.28 0.28 -12.34
CA ARG A 413 -36.02 -0.97 -12.45
C ARG A 413 -35.08 -2.17 -12.67
N LEU A 414 -34.09 -2.05 -13.58
CA LEU A 414 -33.12 -3.11 -13.82
C LEU A 414 -32.31 -3.46 -12.57
N ARG A 415 -31.87 -2.45 -11.80
CA ARG A 415 -31.18 -2.64 -10.52
C ARG A 415 -32.08 -3.30 -9.47
N LYS A 416 -33.38 -2.95 -9.45
CA LYS A 416 -34.35 -3.64 -8.58
C LYS A 416 -34.50 -5.09 -8.98
N MET A 417 -34.72 -5.37 -10.28
CA MET A 417 -34.83 -6.74 -10.80
C MET A 417 -33.60 -7.59 -10.44
N TYR A 418 -32.39 -7.00 -10.52
CA TYR A 418 -31.16 -7.69 -10.11
C TYR A 418 -31.18 -8.08 -8.63
N ARG A 419 -31.56 -7.15 -7.75
CA ARG A 419 -31.69 -7.43 -6.30
C ARG A 419 -32.79 -8.45 -5.98
N ASP A 420 -33.85 -8.47 -6.79
CA ASP A 420 -34.97 -9.41 -6.65
C ASP A 420 -34.65 -10.80 -7.27
N GLY A 421 -33.38 -11.05 -7.70
CA GLY A 421 -32.90 -12.33 -8.19
C GLY A 421 -33.32 -12.68 -9.62
N VAL A 422 -33.79 -11.73 -10.43
CA VAL A 422 -34.11 -11.97 -11.83
C VAL A 422 -32.86 -12.37 -12.61
N PRO A 423 -32.88 -13.44 -13.46
CA PRO A 423 -31.73 -13.89 -14.22
C PRO A 423 -31.06 -12.78 -15.02
N ILE A 424 -29.71 -12.69 -14.95
CA ILE A 424 -28.92 -11.62 -15.53
C ILE A 424 -29.08 -11.51 -17.05
N ASP A 425 -29.27 -12.61 -17.74
CA ASP A 425 -29.50 -12.63 -19.20
C ASP A 425 -30.78 -11.88 -19.60
N ARG A 426 -31.84 -12.02 -18.81
CA ARG A 426 -33.08 -11.28 -19.02
C ARG A 426 -32.87 -9.78 -18.82
N ILE A 427 -32.13 -9.43 -17.76
CA ILE A 427 -31.79 -8.03 -17.44
C ILE A 427 -30.89 -7.44 -18.55
N SER A 428 -29.90 -8.21 -19.04
CA SER A 428 -28.99 -7.81 -20.11
C SER A 428 -29.73 -7.55 -21.43
N LYS A 429 -30.66 -8.40 -21.82
CA LYS A 429 -31.51 -8.17 -23.00
C LYS A 429 -32.29 -6.86 -22.89
N MET A 430 -32.92 -6.61 -21.73
CA MET A 430 -33.66 -5.35 -21.49
C MET A 430 -32.75 -4.12 -21.47
N TYR A 431 -31.45 -4.28 -21.10
CA TYR A 431 -30.49 -3.18 -21.10
C TYR A 431 -30.06 -2.79 -22.52
N ARG A 432 -29.91 -3.75 -23.44
CA ARG A 432 -29.57 -3.47 -24.86
C ARG A 432 -30.58 -2.54 -25.54
N ASP A 433 -31.85 -2.57 -25.12
CA ASP A 433 -32.89 -1.68 -25.64
C ASP A 433 -32.80 -0.25 -25.06
N VAL A 434 -31.81 0.05 -24.23
CA VAL A 434 -31.58 1.38 -23.63
C VAL A 434 -30.37 2.06 -24.28
N ARG A 435 -29.57 1.31 -25.05
CA ARG A 435 -28.36 1.82 -25.73
C ARG A 435 -28.69 2.51 -27.04
#